data_053262de5bbec50c0860379c1a78e472
#
_entry.id   053262de5bbec50c0860379c1a78e472
#
_cell.length_a   1.000
_cell.length_b   1.000
_cell.length_c   1.000
_cell.angle_alpha   90.00
_cell.angle_beta   90.00
_cell.angle_gamma   90.00
#
_symmetry.space_group_name_H-M   'P 1'
#
loop_
_entity.id
_entity.type
_entity.pdbx_description
1 polymer ?
#
loop_
_entity_poly.entity_id
_entity_poly.type
_entity_poly.pdbx_seq_one_letter_code
_entity_poly.pdbx_strand_id
1 'polypeptide(L)'
;MVIGDLKGAKKQLKRLNPQLAKMGSRHQKLYTSYLSYLWGYYYYLTGDYEKALGFMDQCINLYTSEMEGFLANAHLHKGMILDKMRNRRGAVKAYKNCLKLPGHYDATKWAKQYLDKPFQG
;
A
#
# COMPACT_ATOMS: atom_id res chain seq x y z
N MET A 1 -2.59 -10.47 6.60
CA MET A 1 -1.69 -10.01 7.68
C MET A 1 -2.53 -9.62 8.88
N VAL A 2 -2.19 -10.14 10.05
CA VAL A 2 -2.91 -9.80 11.29
C VAL A 2 -2.35 -8.49 11.83
N ILE A 3 -3.20 -7.51 12.02
CA ILE A 3 -2.81 -6.13 12.37
C ILE A 3 -2.07 -6.05 13.71
N GLY A 4 -2.36 -6.93 14.67
CA GLY A 4 -1.74 -6.89 15.99
C GLY A 4 -0.37 -7.56 16.10
N ASP A 5 0.08 -8.29 15.07
CA ASP A 5 1.32 -9.07 15.12
C ASP A 5 2.35 -8.54 14.14
N LEU A 6 2.95 -7.39 14.47
CA LEU A 6 3.98 -6.76 13.64
C LEU A 6 5.24 -7.62 13.53
N LYS A 7 5.61 -8.31 14.61
CA LYS A 7 6.82 -9.14 14.65
C LYS A 7 6.66 -10.36 13.76
N GLY A 8 5.52 -11.01 13.81
CA GLY A 8 5.19 -12.15 12.95
C GLY A 8 5.07 -11.74 11.49
N ALA A 9 4.46 -10.59 11.21
CA ALA A 9 4.34 -10.06 9.85
C ALA A 9 5.72 -9.81 9.23
N LYS A 10 6.64 -9.16 9.98
CA LYS A 10 8.01 -8.93 9.52
C LYS A 10 8.74 -10.23 9.22
N LYS A 11 8.58 -11.23 10.10
CA LYS A 11 9.20 -12.56 9.91
C LYS A 11 8.71 -13.22 8.62
N GLN A 12 7.40 -13.18 8.36
CA GLN A 12 6.82 -13.75 7.14
C GLN A 12 7.29 -13.02 5.89
N LEU A 13 7.36 -11.70 5.94
CA LEU A 13 7.82 -10.90 4.81
C LEU A 13 9.27 -11.23 4.43
N LYS A 14 10.15 -11.35 5.43
CA LYS A 14 11.54 -11.75 5.19
C LYS A 14 11.65 -13.15 4.61
N ARG A 15 10.77 -14.06 5.03
CA ARG A 15 10.73 -15.43 4.54
C ARG A 15 10.31 -15.53 3.08
N LEU A 16 9.40 -14.65 2.63
CA LEU A 16 8.90 -14.64 1.26
C LEU A 16 9.90 -14.03 0.26
N ASN A 17 10.71 -13.08 0.70
CA ASN A 17 11.64 -12.37 -0.19
C ASN A 17 12.57 -13.31 -0.98
N PRO A 18 13.21 -14.34 -0.37
CA PRO A 18 14.11 -15.23 -1.14
C PRO A 18 13.41 -16.04 -2.23
N GLN A 19 12.10 -16.24 -2.13
CA GLN A 19 11.36 -17.02 -3.12
C GLN A 19 11.21 -16.27 -4.44
N LEU A 20 11.32 -14.95 -4.43
CA LEU A 20 11.18 -14.12 -5.62
C LEU A 20 12.21 -14.47 -6.69
N ALA A 21 13.43 -14.81 -6.30
CA ALA A 21 14.50 -15.12 -7.24
C ALA A 21 14.22 -16.36 -8.09
N LYS A 22 13.30 -17.22 -7.62
CA LYS A 22 12.95 -18.47 -8.30
C LYS A 22 11.79 -18.34 -9.29
N MET A 23 11.16 -17.16 -9.36
CA MET A 23 10.00 -16.91 -10.18
C MET A 23 10.38 -16.36 -11.54
N GLY A 24 9.54 -16.58 -12.56
CA GLY A 24 9.68 -15.90 -13.84
C GLY A 24 9.49 -14.39 -13.70
N SER A 25 10.03 -13.60 -14.63
CA SER A 25 10.06 -12.15 -14.52
C SER A 25 8.69 -11.51 -14.32
N ARG A 26 7.65 -12.02 -14.98
CA ARG A 26 6.28 -11.51 -14.81
C ARG A 26 5.77 -11.72 -13.38
N HIS A 27 5.99 -12.95 -12.85
CA HIS A 27 5.58 -13.27 -11.49
C HIS A 27 6.42 -12.52 -10.45
N GLN A 28 7.71 -12.33 -10.72
CA GLN A 28 8.57 -11.53 -9.85
C GLN A 28 8.04 -10.10 -9.69
N LYS A 29 7.65 -9.49 -10.80
CA LYS A 29 7.14 -8.12 -10.80
C LYS A 29 5.85 -8.01 -9.99
N LEU A 30 4.93 -8.94 -10.22
CA LEU A 30 3.67 -8.99 -9.50
C LEU A 30 3.88 -9.21 -8.00
N TYR A 31 4.70 -10.18 -7.63
CA TYR A 31 4.99 -10.47 -6.22
C TYR A 31 5.76 -9.35 -5.54
N THR A 32 6.71 -8.73 -6.25
CA THR A 32 7.44 -7.60 -5.70
C THR A 32 6.52 -6.42 -5.41
N SER A 33 5.56 -6.18 -6.30
CA SER A 33 4.53 -5.17 -6.07
C SER A 33 3.72 -5.48 -4.81
N TYR A 34 3.26 -6.72 -4.67
CA TYR A 34 2.50 -7.15 -3.50
C TYR A 34 3.32 -7.07 -2.20
N LEU A 35 4.57 -7.56 -2.21
CA LEU A 35 5.44 -7.49 -1.04
C LEU A 35 5.78 -6.06 -0.67
N SER A 36 5.93 -5.18 -1.65
CA SER A 36 6.14 -3.75 -1.38
C SER A 36 4.95 -3.17 -0.63
N TYR A 37 3.73 -3.53 -1.02
CA TYR A 37 2.53 -3.13 -0.29
C TYR A 37 2.57 -3.62 1.16
N LEU A 38 2.92 -4.90 1.38
CA LEU A 38 2.98 -5.47 2.73
C LEU A 38 4.06 -4.79 3.59
N TRP A 39 5.24 -4.54 3.02
CA TRP A 39 6.31 -3.82 3.73
C TRP A 39 5.90 -2.38 4.03
N GLY A 40 5.24 -1.71 3.08
CA GLY A 40 4.73 -0.37 3.28
C GLY A 40 3.71 -0.33 4.42
N TYR A 41 2.80 -1.32 4.45
CA TYR A 41 1.82 -1.43 5.52
C TYR A 41 2.49 -1.69 6.88
N TYR A 42 3.49 -2.56 6.90
CA TYR A 42 4.27 -2.83 8.11
C TYR A 42 4.90 -1.54 8.66
N TYR A 43 5.59 -0.79 7.81
CA TYR A 43 6.24 0.44 8.27
C TYR A 43 5.24 1.53 8.63
N TYR A 44 4.07 1.55 7.98
CA TYR A 44 2.98 2.41 8.40
C TYR A 44 2.55 2.10 9.84
N LEU A 45 2.38 0.83 10.17
CA LEU A 45 1.99 0.41 11.51
C LEU A 45 3.06 0.70 12.57
N THR A 46 4.34 0.69 12.20
CA THR A 46 5.44 1.02 13.12
C THR A 46 5.70 2.52 13.24
N GLY A 47 5.06 3.34 12.42
CA GLY A 47 5.24 4.78 12.44
C GLY A 47 6.38 5.30 11.59
N ASP A 48 7.06 4.45 10.82
CA ASP A 48 8.11 4.88 9.89
C ASP A 48 7.48 5.26 8.55
N TYR A 49 6.89 6.45 8.50
CA TYR A 49 6.08 6.89 7.37
C TYR A 49 6.89 7.11 6.10
N GLU A 50 8.15 7.53 6.20
CA GLU A 50 8.99 7.71 5.02
C GLU A 50 9.25 6.40 4.30
N LYS A 51 9.60 5.34 5.05
CA LYS A 51 9.78 4.01 4.47
C LYS A 51 8.46 3.45 3.95
N ALA A 52 7.37 3.65 4.72
CA ALA A 52 6.05 3.22 4.30
C ALA A 52 5.67 3.84 2.95
N LEU A 53 5.88 5.14 2.80
CA LEU A 53 5.58 5.86 1.56
C LEU A 53 6.41 5.32 0.38
N GLY A 54 7.70 5.11 0.60
CA GLY A 54 8.59 4.57 -0.43
C GLY A 54 8.14 3.20 -0.93
N PHE A 55 7.73 2.32 -0.01
CA PHE A 55 7.23 1.00 -0.40
C PHE A 55 5.87 1.06 -1.10
N MET A 56 4.98 1.96 -0.68
CA MET A 56 3.71 2.15 -1.39
C MET A 56 3.93 2.66 -2.81
N ASP A 57 4.85 3.59 -3.00
CA ASP A 57 5.21 4.08 -4.34
C ASP A 57 5.82 2.97 -5.19
N GLN A 58 6.68 2.14 -4.62
CA GLN A 58 7.24 0.98 -5.32
C GLN A 58 6.14 0.00 -5.74
N CYS A 59 5.20 -0.27 -4.85
CA CYS A 59 4.03 -1.11 -5.14
C CYS A 59 3.26 -0.58 -6.35
N ILE A 60 2.95 0.70 -6.35
CA ILE A 60 2.18 1.34 -7.43
C ILE A 60 2.96 1.31 -8.75
N ASN A 61 4.27 1.57 -8.70
CA ASN A 61 5.11 1.60 -9.90
C ASN A 61 5.32 0.22 -10.52
N LEU A 62 5.30 -0.84 -9.70
CA LEU A 62 5.47 -2.21 -10.17
C LEU A 62 4.14 -2.91 -10.48
N TYR A 63 3.03 -2.19 -10.35
CA TYR A 63 1.70 -2.76 -10.52
C TYR A 63 1.52 -3.37 -11.92
N THR A 64 0.82 -4.50 -11.95
CA THR A 64 0.33 -5.12 -13.18
C THR A 64 -1.20 -5.18 -13.14
N SER A 65 -1.84 -5.25 -14.32
CA SER A 65 -3.30 -5.23 -14.43
C SER A 65 -4.02 -6.40 -13.75
N GLU A 66 -3.27 -7.35 -13.22
CA GLU A 66 -3.84 -8.58 -12.67
C GLU A 66 -4.32 -8.47 -11.21
N MET A 67 -3.97 -7.37 -10.49
CA MET A 67 -4.30 -7.24 -9.06
C MET A 67 -4.81 -5.83 -8.74
N GLU A 68 -5.88 -5.41 -9.40
CA GLU A 68 -6.43 -4.06 -9.24
C GLU A 68 -6.89 -3.75 -7.81
N GLY A 69 -7.43 -4.77 -7.11
CA GLY A 69 -7.93 -4.58 -5.76
C GLY A 69 -6.88 -4.09 -4.79
N PHE A 70 -5.68 -4.68 -4.83
CA PHE A 70 -4.65 -4.22 -3.91
C PHE A 70 -4.00 -2.91 -4.36
N LEU A 71 -4.07 -2.58 -5.65
CA LEU A 71 -3.64 -1.26 -6.11
C LEU A 71 -4.51 -0.16 -5.50
N ALA A 72 -5.82 -0.38 -5.42
CA ALA A 72 -6.71 0.56 -4.74
C ALA A 72 -6.29 0.75 -3.28
N ASN A 73 -5.98 -0.35 -2.59
CA ASN A 73 -5.50 -0.29 -1.21
C ASN A 73 -4.15 0.43 -1.09
N ALA A 74 -3.26 0.26 -2.07
CA ALA A 74 -1.96 0.95 -2.05
C ALA A 74 -2.14 2.47 -2.16
N HIS A 75 -3.01 2.93 -3.05
CA HIS A 75 -3.33 4.36 -3.16
C HIS A 75 -4.00 4.90 -1.89
N LEU A 76 -4.93 4.12 -1.32
CA LEU A 76 -5.58 4.49 -0.06
C LEU A 76 -4.56 4.65 1.07
N HIS A 77 -3.70 3.66 1.26
CA HIS A 77 -2.69 3.72 2.33
C HIS A 77 -1.66 4.82 2.09
N LYS A 78 -1.30 5.07 0.82
CA LYS A 78 -0.44 6.21 0.50
C LYS A 78 -1.07 7.52 0.98
N GLY A 79 -2.36 7.71 0.73
CA GLY A 79 -3.08 8.89 1.20
C GLY A 79 -3.09 8.98 2.72
N MET A 80 -3.37 7.87 3.41
CA MET A 80 -3.37 7.81 4.87
C MET A 80 -1.99 8.16 5.45
N ILE A 81 -0.92 7.62 4.86
CA ILE A 81 0.45 7.92 5.25
C ILE A 81 0.75 9.41 5.08
N LEU A 82 0.37 9.97 3.94
CA LEU A 82 0.60 11.40 3.67
C LEU A 82 -0.19 12.30 4.63
N ASP A 83 -1.41 11.91 5.01
CA ASP A 83 -2.15 12.63 6.04
C ASP A 83 -1.43 12.57 7.39
N LYS A 84 -0.86 11.42 7.76
CA LYS A 84 -0.07 11.31 8.99
C LYS A 84 1.19 12.15 8.94
N MET A 85 1.75 12.35 7.75
CA MET A 85 2.92 13.21 7.54
C MET A 85 2.53 14.69 7.41
N ARG A 86 1.25 15.01 7.56
CA ARG A 86 0.69 16.36 7.40
C ARG A 86 0.88 16.93 5.99
N ASN A 87 0.87 16.06 5.00
CA ASN A 87 0.90 16.44 3.58
C ASN A 87 -0.50 16.24 3.00
N ARG A 88 -1.41 17.16 3.32
CA ARG A 88 -2.81 17.05 2.88
C ARG A 88 -2.95 17.09 1.37
N ARG A 89 -2.17 17.91 0.70
CA ARG A 89 -2.20 18.03 -0.76
C ARG A 89 -1.87 16.71 -1.45
N GLY A 90 -0.81 16.05 -0.99
CA GLY A 90 -0.42 14.74 -1.52
C GLY A 90 -1.44 13.66 -1.16
N ALA A 91 -1.99 13.71 0.05
CA ALA A 91 -3.02 12.76 0.49
C ALA A 91 -4.27 12.84 -0.39
N VAL A 92 -4.76 14.04 -0.67
CA VAL A 92 -5.93 14.25 -1.54
C VAL A 92 -5.68 13.66 -2.92
N LYS A 93 -4.50 13.88 -3.48
CA LYS A 93 -4.13 13.33 -4.79
C LYS A 93 -4.16 11.80 -4.78
N ALA A 94 -3.61 11.19 -3.72
CA ALA A 94 -3.60 9.73 -3.58
C ALA A 94 -5.02 9.17 -3.47
N TYR A 95 -5.89 9.78 -2.67
CA TYR A 95 -7.28 9.34 -2.55
C TYR A 95 -8.02 9.46 -3.89
N LYS A 96 -7.80 10.54 -4.63
CA LYS A 96 -8.40 10.72 -5.94
C LYS A 96 -7.92 9.64 -6.92
N ASN A 97 -6.64 9.28 -6.88
CA ASN A 97 -6.12 8.19 -7.70
C ASN A 97 -6.78 6.85 -7.34
N CYS A 98 -7.03 6.62 -6.06
CA CYS A 98 -7.78 5.44 -5.63
C CYS A 98 -9.18 5.40 -6.26
N LEU A 99 -9.87 6.53 -6.30
CA LEU A 99 -11.23 6.62 -6.85
C LEU A 99 -11.29 6.46 -8.36
N LYS A 100 -10.17 6.65 -9.07
CA LYS A 100 -10.12 6.49 -10.53
C LYS A 100 -10.10 5.03 -10.98
N LEU A 101 -9.83 4.10 -10.06
CA LEU A 101 -9.76 2.69 -10.41
C LEU A 101 -11.17 2.14 -10.64
N PRO A 102 -11.34 1.24 -11.63
CA PRO A 102 -12.66 0.65 -11.88
C PRO A 102 -13.05 -0.32 -10.76
N GLY A 103 -14.33 -0.47 -10.53
CA GLY A 103 -14.86 -1.39 -9.55
C GLY A 103 -15.26 -0.73 -8.24
N HIS A 104 -15.88 -1.53 -7.38
CA HIS A 104 -16.35 -1.09 -6.07
C HIS A 104 -15.55 -1.80 -4.99
N TYR A 105 -14.39 -1.21 -4.65
CA TYR A 105 -13.53 -1.73 -3.60
C TYR A 105 -13.83 -1.02 -2.28
N ASP A 106 -13.61 -1.71 -1.16
CA ASP A 106 -13.70 -1.08 0.17
C ASP A 106 -12.79 0.14 0.27
N ALA A 107 -11.62 0.10 -0.40
CA ALA A 107 -10.69 1.21 -0.43
C ALA A 107 -11.32 2.50 -0.97
N THR A 108 -12.21 2.41 -1.97
CA THR A 108 -12.86 3.59 -2.53
C THR A 108 -13.80 4.25 -1.53
N LYS A 109 -14.49 3.46 -0.72
CA LYS A 109 -15.35 3.96 0.36
C LYS A 109 -14.53 4.78 1.36
N TRP A 110 -13.41 4.24 1.80
CA TRP A 110 -12.53 4.93 2.75
C TRP A 110 -11.87 6.16 2.12
N ALA A 111 -11.47 6.08 0.85
CA ALA A 111 -10.88 7.22 0.14
C ALA A 111 -11.88 8.40 0.07
N LYS A 112 -13.14 8.13 -0.21
CA LYS A 112 -14.18 9.18 -0.22
C LYS A 112 -14.29 9.82 1.16
N GLN A 113 -14.30 9.02 2.22
CA GLN A 113 -14.40 9.51 3.59
C GLN A 113 -13.22 10.40 3.96
N TYR A 114 -11.99 9.99 3.59
CA TYR A 114 -10.79 10.75 3.93
C TYR A 114 -10.59 11.97 3.03
N LEU A 115 -11.24 12.03 1.87
CA LEU A 115 -11.31 13.27 1.09
C LEU A 115 -12.16 14.33 1.80
N ASP A 116 -13.21 13.90 2.47
CA ASP A 116 -14.09 14.78 3.24
C ASP A 116 -13.43 15.20 4.57
N LYS A 117 -12.88 14.24 5.30
CA LYS A 117 -12.17 14.47 6.58
C LYS A 117 -10.81 13.76 6.53
N PRO A 118 -9.69 14.49 6.76
CA PRO A 118 -8.38 13.87 6.73
C PRO A 118 -8.27 12.68 7.70
N PHE A 119 -7.52 11.66 7.27
CA PHE A 119 -7.23 10.52 8.12
C PHE A 119 -6.37 10.96 9.31
N GLN A 120 -6.74 10.57 10.52
CA GLN A 120 -6.05 10.99 11.74
C GLN A 120 -5.39 9.82 12.49
N GLY A 121 -5.58 8.61 12.03
CA GLY A 121 -4.96 7.44 12.66
C GLY A 121 -5.92 6.50 13.35
#